data_217a646faee819e36f52ad7b2ced2e9e
#
_entry.id   217a646faee819e36f52ad7b2ced2e9e
#
_cell.length_a   1.000
_cell.length_b   1.000
_cell.length_c   1.000
_cell.angle_alpha   90.00
_cell.angle_beta   90.00
_cell.angle_gamma   90.00
#
_symmetry.space_group_name_H-M   'P 1'
#
loop_
_entity.id
_entity.type
_entity.pdbx_description
1 polymer ?
#
loop_
_entity_poly.entity_id
_entity_poly.type
_entity_poly.pdbx_seq_one_letter_code
_entity_poly.pdbx_strand_id
1 'polypeptide(L)'
;MDSFEQNIKEPNPFWKKVKKGANKTLTFFGVPANTILVFFGVLLLLLTLIPMVSILITTLAVKDPILGNITEFTWNNYYETFAGGNSKGYFWIPLLRSLGVSVLACFFALLFGGITAYLITRTDLKFKKFISAVFIFPYVMPQWTLALFWRNIFVNTEIDWALAYMGEFQALTGIAVPDWMVFGMFPIAFVLGLHYAPFAYILLGGVLRNMDSNLEEAAVILNIPKWKVFFKVTIPMLKPAILSTILLVFSSALSSYAVPVTLGNPTNYYLISTQMEWMINGHDAGIAGMGNVMSVVLIVIGVLILLINQFQTGSRKQFTTVSGKSGQAETKTLGKVGKWVVSIILVALHRSGG
;
A
#
# COMPACT_ATOMS: atom_id res chain seq x y z
N MET A 1 11.32 22.40 -81.39
CA MET A 1 10.55 21.35 -80.65
C MET A 1 11.32 21.07 -79.37
N ASP A 2 11.20 21.98 -78.44
CA ASP A 2 11.89 21.84 -77.17
C ASP A 2 11.30 22.80 -76.16
N SER A 3 11.21 22.42 -74.95
CA SER A 3 10.80 23.23 -73.78
C SER A 3 9.34 23.13 -73.37
N PHE A 4 8.97 21.98 -72.83
CA PHE A 4 8.00 21.88 -71.75
C PHE A 4 8.65 21.17 -70.55
N GLU A 5 9.68 21.78 -69.95
CA GLU A 5 10.08 21.45 -68.61
C GLU A 5 9.01 21.97 -67.65
N GLN A 6 8.21 21.05 -67.19
CA GLN A 6 7.23 21.30 -66.15
C GLN A 6 7.96 21.75 -64.89
N ASN A 7 7.79 23.00 -64.55
CA ASN A 7 8.20 23.65 -63.30
C ASN A 7 7.39 23.02 -62.15
N ILE A 8 7.81 21.82 -61.72
CA ILE A 8 7.25 21.16 -60.54
C ILE A 8 7.74 21.97 -59.33
N LYS A 9 6.94 22.94 -58.89
CA LYS A 9 7.17 23.65 -57.62
C LYS A 9 7.41 22.65 -56.52
N GLU A 10 8.64 22.61 -55.98
CA GLU A 10 8.92 21.81 -54.78
C GLU A 10 7.92 22.13 -53.69
N PRO A 11 7.29 21.12 -53.08
CA PRO A 11 6.29 21.34 -52.05
C PRO A 11 6.97 22.03 -50.84
N ASN A 12 6.31 23.07 -50.34
CA ASN A 12 6.72 23.86 -49.17
C ASN A 12 7.28 22.96 -48.04
N PRO A 13 8.46 23.29 -47.47
CA PRO A 13 9.11 22.48 -46.44
C PRO A 13 8.22 22.20 -45.21
N PHE A 14 7.22 23.06 -44.97
CA PHE A 14 6.19 22.81 -43.96
C PHE A 14 5.35 21.58 -44.30
N TRP A 15 4.85 21.47 -45.54
CA TRP A 15 4.05 20.35 -46.01
C TRP A 15 4.85 19.05 -46.12
N LYS A 16 6.14 19.11 -46.41
CA LYS A 16 7.03 17.94 -46.39
C LYS A 16 7.14 17.40 -44.95
N LYS A 17 7.26 18.27 -43.92
CA LYS A 17 7.29 17.87 -42.49
C LYS A 17 5.95 17.28 -42.03
N VAL A 18 4.84 17.91 -42.40
CA VAL A 18 3.48 17.42 -42.05
C VAL A 18 3.22 16.04 -42.68
N LYS A 19 3.55 15.84 -43.98
CA LYS A 19 3.40 14.54 -44.63
C LYS A 19 4.29 13.45 -44.03
N LYS A 20 5.51 13.79 -43.66
CA LYS A 20 6.41 12.86 -42.95
C LYS A 20 5.90 12.49 -41.53
N GLY A 21 5.32 13.44 -40.81
CA GLY A 21 4.66 13.20 -39.53
C GLY A 21 3.42 12.31 -39.70
N ALA A 22 2.56 12.62 -40.65
CA ALA A 22 1.36 11.83 -40.95
C ALA A 22 1.69 10.38 -41.33
N ASN A 23 2.70 10.17 -42.19
CA ASN A 23 3.14 8.81 -42.54
C ASN A 23 3.69 8.05 -41.34
N LYS A 24 4.42 8.72 -40.44
CA LYS A 24 4.95 8.09 -39.20
C LYS A 24 3.82 7.68 -38.24
N THR A 25 2.78 8.51 -38.10
CA THR A 25 1.56 8.17 -37.34
C THR A 25 0.77 7.05 -38.00
N LEU A 26 0.59 7.07 -39.30
CA LEU A 26 -0.11 5.99 -40.03
C LEU A 26 0.63 4.64 -39.90
N THR A 27 1.95 4.64 -40.03
CA THR A 27 2.75 3.39 -39.79
C THR A 27 2.70 2.92 -38.35
N PHE A 28 2.63 3.84 -37.39
CA PHE A 28 2.49 3.49 -35.97
C PHE A 28 1.13 2.81 -35.70
N PHE A 29 0.04 3.39 -36.20
CA PHE A 29 -1.32 2.82 -36.08
C PHE A 29 -1.59 1.63 -37.01
N GLY A 30 -0.77 1.42 -38.03
CA GLY A 30 -0.80 0.23 -38.89
C GLY A 30 -0.45 -1.08 -38.14
N VAL A 31 0.16 -0.99 -36.96
CA VAL A 31 0.40 -2.12 -36.07
C VAL A 31 -0.77 -2.25 -35.09
N PRO A 32 -1.58 -3.33 -35.14
CA PRO A 32 -2.78 -3.48 -34.30
C PRO A 32 -2.47 -3.33 -32.78
N ALA A 33 -1.32 -3.84 -32.34
CA ALA A 33 -0.90 -3.73 -30.95
C ALA A 33 -0.76 -2.27 -30.48
N ASN A 34 -0.23 -1.38 -31.33
CA ASN A 34 -0.09 0.04 -30.99
C ASN A 34 -1.44 0.75 -30.89
N THR A 35 -2.35 0.41 -31.79
CA THR A 35 -3.72 0.95 -31.77
C THR A 35 -4.45 0.54 -30.51
N ILE A 36 -4.36 -0.75 -30.11
CA ILE A 36 -4.92 -1.27 -28.88
C ILE A 36 -4.29 -0.56 -27.67
N LEU A 37 -2.97 -0.43 -27.63
CA LEU A 37 -2.25 0.22 -26.54
C LEU A 37 -2.66 1.69 -26.37
N VAL A 38 -2.79 2.44 -27.47
CA VAL A 38 -3.24 3.84 -27.44
C VAL A 38 -4.70 3.94 -26.99
N PHE A 39 -5.56 3.07 -27.51
CA PHE A 39 -6.97 3.04 -27.12
C PHE A 39 -7.13 2.81 -25.61
N PHE A 40 -6.51 1.75 -25.08
CA PHE A 40 -6.56 1.47 -23.64
C PHE A 40 -5.83 2.53 -22.82
N GLY A 41 -4.71 3.08 -23.30
CA GLY A 41 -4.00 4.17 -22.65
C GLY A 41 -4.85 5.43 -22.53
N VAL A 42 -5.53 5.84 -23.60
CA VAL A 42 -6.45 6.99 -23.58
C VAL A 42 -7.66 6.70 -22.69
N LEU A 43 -8.23 5.50 -22.76
CA LEU A 43 -9.36 5.10 -21.91
C LEU A 43 -8.98 5.17 -20.43
N LEU A 44 -7.86 4.59 -20.03
CA LEU A 44 -7.36 4.65 -18.63
C LEU A 44 -7.09 6.10 -18.21
N LEU A 45 -6.50 6.91 -19.08
CA LEU A 45 -6.23 8.31 -18.81
C LEU A 45 -7.51 9.10 -18.57
N LEU A 46 -8.55 8.90 -19.40
CA LEU A 46 -9.85 9.53 -19.20
C LEU A 46 -10.53 9.06 -17.92
N LEU A 47 -10.54 7.75 -17.65
CA LEU A 47 -11.14 7.18 -16.43
C LEU A 47 -10.44 7.64 -15.15
N THR A 48 -9.17 8.03 -15.20
CA THR A 48 -8.43 8.53 -14.05
C THR A 48 -8.48 10.05 -13.93
N LEU A 49 -8.27 10.78 -15.03
CA LEU A 49 -8.22 12.25 -15.00
C LEU A 49 -9.58 12.90 -14.79
N ILE A 50 -10.65 12.36 -15.37
CA ILE A 50 -11.99 12.97 -15.21
C ILE A 50 -12.42 13.02 -13.74
N PRO A 51 -12.37 11.91 -12.95
CA PRO A 51 -12.67 11.97 -11.52
C PRO A 51 -11.72 12.88 -10.74
N MET A 52 -10.42 12.86 -11.05
CA MET A 52 -9.44 13.72 -10.36
C MET A 52 -9.75 15.21 -10.59
N VAL A 53 -10.02 15.61 -11.84
CA VAL A 53 -10.40 16.99 -12.16
C VAL A 53 -11.71 17.36 -11.51
N SER A 54 -12.69 16.45 -11.50
CA SER A 54 -13.96 16.66 -10.81
C SER A 54 -13.76 16.91 -9.30
N ILE A 55 -12.93 16.11 -8.63
CA ILE A 55 -12.60 16.33 -7.22
C ILE A 55 -11.95 17.70 -7.04
N LEU A 56 -10.97 18.08 -7.87
CA LEU A 56 -10.31 19.38 -7.78
C LEU A 56 -11.30 20.55 -7.95
N ILE A 57 -12.22 20.47 -8.90
CA ILE A 57 -13.25 21.48 -9.09
C ILE A 57 -14.15 21.57 -7.86
N THR A 58 -14.54 20.41 -7.30
CA THR A 58 -15.45 20.37 -6.14
C THR A 58 -14.81 20.83 -4.84
N THR A 59 -13.47 20.87 -4.73
CA THR A 59 -12.80 21.52 -3.58
C THR A 59 -13.01 23.02 -3.53
N LEU A 60 -13.20 23.65 -4.69
CA LEU A 60 -13.39 25.09 -4.83
C LEU A 60 -14.88 25.45 -4.98
N ALA A 61 -15.78 24.48 -5.00
CA ALA A 61 -17.18 24.67 -5.31
C ALA A 61 -18.06 24.49 -4.05
N VAL A 62 -19.04 25.37 -3.92
CA VAL A 62 -20.21 25.12 -3.07
C VAL A 62 -21.28 24.49 -3.94
N LYS A 63 -21.84 23.37 -3.49
CA LYS A 63 -22.91 22.67 -4.19
C LYS A 63 -24.25 22.92 -3.48
N ASP A 64 -25.30 23.11 -4.28
CA ASP A 64 -26.65 23.07 -3.76
C ASP A 64 -26.96 21.69 -3.17
N PRO A 65 -27.42 21.59 -1.90
CA PRO A 65 -27.66 20.31 -1.26
C PRO A 65 -28.80 19.49 -1.88
N ILE A 66 -29.70 20.12 -2.63
CA ILE A 66 -30.86 19.48 -3.25
C ILE A 66 -30.59 19.16 -4.73
N LEU A 67 -30.07 20.13 -5.48
CA LEU A 67 -29.88 20.02 -6.92
C LEU A 67 -28.49 19.47 -7.30
N GLY A 68 -27.53 19.49 -6.38
CA GLY A 68 -26.15 19.05 -6.64
C GLY A 68 -25.36 19.96 -7.59
N ASN A 69 -25.98 21.05 -8.06
CA ASN A 69 -25.33 22.01 -8.97
C ASN A 69 -24.35 22.90 -8.22
N ILE A 70 -23.27 23.31 -8.90
CA ILE A 70 -22.33 24.29 -8.35
C ILE A 70 -23.03 25.67 -8.35
N THR A 71 -23.13 26.26 -7.17
CA THR A 71 -23.74 27.58 -6.96
C THR A 71 -22.70 28.68 -6.93
N GLU A 72 -21.53 28.42 -6.35
CA GLU A 72 -20.48 29.40 -6.13
C GLU A 72 -19.09 28.73 -6.11
N PHE A 73 -18.05 29.49 -6.49
CA PHE A 73 -16.65 29.10 -6.29
C PHE A 73 -16.05 29.85 -5.10
N THR A 74 -15.45 29.11 -4.16
CA THR A 74 -14.92 29.66 -2.93
C THR A 74 -13.67 28.91 -2.45
N TRP A 75 -12.78 29.63 -1.77
CA TRP A 75 -11.66 29.05 -1.03
C TRP A 75 -12.03 28.64 0.39
N ASN A 76 -13.27 28.89 0.82
CA ASN A 76 -13.71 28.63 2.18
C ASN A 76 -13.55 27.16 2.60
N ASN A 77 -13.73 26.21 1.68
CA ASN A 77 -13.54 24.78 1.97
C ASN A 77 -12.12 24.49 2.48
N TYR A 78 -11.11 25.15 1.92
CA TYR A 78 -9.72 25.03 2.38
C TYR A 78 -9.53 25.67 3.75
N TYR A 79 -10.05 26.87 3.95
CA TYR A 79 -9.99 27.55 5.24
C TYR A 79 -10.64 26.72 6.35
N GLU A 80 -11.88 26.25 6.14
CA GLU A 80 -12.61 25.43 7.11
C GLU A 80 -11.90 24.11 7.41
N THR A 81 -11.29 23.48 6.39
CA THR A 81 -10.54 22.22 6.58
C THR A 81 -9.30 22.41 7.44
N PHE A 82 -8.52 23.48 7.22
CA PHE A 82 -7.21 23.62 7.87
C PHE A 82 -7.22 24.53 9.11
N ALA A 83 -8.07 25.55 9.13
CA ALA A 83 -8.06 26.63 10.13
C ALA A 83 -9.46 26.95 10.72
N GLY A 84 -10.53 26.39 10.19
CA GLY A 84 -11.87 26.59 10.72
C GLY A 84 -12.06 26.03 12.13
N GLY A 85 -13.14 26.44 12.81
CA GLY A 85 -13.39 26.06 14.22
C GLY A 85 -13.41 24.57 14.49
N ASN A 86 -13.86 23.75 13.52
CA ASN A 86 -13.94 22.30 13.62
C ASN A 86 -12.77 21.57 12.97
N SER A 87 -11.79 22.28 12.39
CA SER A 87 -10.64 21.71 11.67
C SER A 87 -9.85 20.68 12.50
N LYS A 88 -9.72 20.92 13.82
CA LYS A 88 -9.04 20.00 14.72
C LYS A 88 -9.72 18.63 14.77
N GLY A 89 -11.05 18.59 14.88
CA GLY A 89 -11.83 17.34 14.96
C GLY A 89 -11.98 16.65 13.62
N TYR A 90 -12.19 17.40 12.56
CA TYR A 90 -12.53 16.85 11.25
C TYR A 90 -11.31 16.53 10.40
N PHE A 91 -10.20 17.25 10.54
CA PHE A 91 -9.01 17.04 9.72
C PHE A 91 -7.78 16.61 10.52
N TRP A 92 -7.33 17.40 11.51
CA TRP A 92 -6.04 17.16 12.15
C TRP A 92 -5.99 15.87 12.97
N ILE A 93 -7.04 15.59 13.77
CA ILE A 93 -7.10 14.35 14.55
C ILE A 93 -7.20 13.12 13.64
N PRO A 94 -8.11 13.02 12.63
CA PRO A 94 -8.13 11.92 11.69
C PRO A 94 -6.82 11.74 10.91
N LEU A 95 -6.16 12.83 10.52
CA LEU A 95 -4.87 12.77 9.84
C LEU A 95 -3.80 12.15 10.74
N LEU A 96 -3.65 12.64 11.98
CA LEU A 96 -2.66 12.11 12.92
C LEU A 96 -2.94 10.65 13.28
N ARG A 97 -4.20 10.27 13.46
CA ARG A 97 -4.61 8.87 13.66
C ARG A 97 -4.22 8.00 12.47
N SER A 98 -4.46 8.48 11.23
CA SER A 98 -4.09 7.76 10.01
C SER A 98 -2.59 7.56 9.88
N LEU A 99 -1.80 8.60 10.15
CA LEU A 99 -0.34 8.51 10.16
C LEU A 99 0.16 7.52 11.21
N GLY A 100 -0.39 7.58 12.43
CA GLY A 100 -0.04 6.66 13.51
C GLY A 100 -0.39 5.20 13.19
N VAL A 101 -1.59 4.96 12.67
CA VAL A 101 -2.01 3.61 12.21
C VAL A 101 -1.12 3.11 11.10
N SER A 102 -0.78 3.95 10.11
CA SER A 102 0.06 3.55 8.98
C SER A 102 1.49 3.20 9.41
N VAL A 103 2.07 3.96 10.35
CA VAL A 103 3.40 3.65 10.92
C VAL A 103 3.35 2.31 11.69
N LEU A 104 2.33 2.11 12.50
CA LEU A 104 2.18 0.87 13.27
C LEU A 104 1.89 -0.34 12.37
N ALA A 105 1.11 -0.16 11.29
CA ALA A 105 0.90 -1.20 10.28
C ALA A 105 2.20 -1.57 9.56
N CYS A 106 3.06 -0.59 9.22
CA CYS A 106 4.40 -0.86 8.69
C CYS A 106 5.25 -1.70 9.65
N PHE A 107 5.20 -1.38 10.94
CA PHE A 107 5.90 -2.16 11.96
C PHE A 107 5.44 -3.62 11.96
N PHE A 108 4.14 -3.88 12.01
CA PHE A 108 3.60 -5.25 11.98
C PHE A 108 3.88 -5.96 10.65
N ALA A 109 3.76 -5.27 9.51
CA ALA A 109 4.06 -5.86 8.22
C ALA A 109 5.53 -6.28 8.09
N LEU A 110 6.45 -5.43 8.55
CA LEU A 110 7.88 -5.76 8.57
C LEU A 110 8.21 -6.84 9.59
N LEU A 111 7.58 -6.83 10.75
CA LEU A 111 7.78 -7.85 11.78
C LEU A 111 7.39 -9.23 11.25
N PHE A 112 6.15 -9.41 10.79
CA PHE A 112 5.66 -10.71 10.31
C PHE A 112 6.28 -11.09 8.97
N GLY A 113 6.29 -10.18 8.01
CA GLY A 113 6.84 -10.42 6.68
C GLY A 113 8.35 -10.59 6.68
N GLY A 114 9.08 -9.78 7.46
CA GLY A 114 10.53 -9.86 7.60
C GLY A 114 11.01 -11.13 8.30
N ILE A 115 10.36 -11.51 9.41
CA ILE A 115 10.65 -12.77 10.09
C ILE A 115 10.39 -13.95 9.17
N THR A 116 9.24 -13.99 8.50
CA THR A 116 8.89 -15.07 7.57
C THR A 116 9.86 -15.14 6.40
N ALA A 117 10.24 -13.99 5.82
CA ALA A 117 11.24 -13.91 4.75
C ALA A 117 12.58 -14.51 5.19
N TYR A 118 13.06 -14.12 6.37
CA TYR A 118 14.31 -14.65 6.92
C TYR A 118 14.24 -16.15 7.18
N LEU A 119 13.18 -16.62 7.83
CA LEU A 119 13.02 -18.04 8.16
C LEU A 119 12.94 -18.92 6.90
N ILE A 120 12.19 -18.51 5.89
CA ILE A 120 12.03 -19.29 4.65
C ILE A 120 13.31 -19.28 3.81
N THR A 121 14.05 -18.16 3.78
CA THR A 121 15.22 -18.03 2.90
C THR A 121 16.53 -18.49 3.54
N ARG A 122 16.71 -18.29 4.85
CA ARG A 122 17.98 -18.46 5.56
C ARG A 122 18.01 -19.61 6.55
N THR A 123 16.93 -20.37 6.72
CA THR A 123 16.90 -21.53 7.62
C THR A 123 16.49 -22.79 6.87
N ASP A 124 16.67 -23.96 7.48
CA ASP A 124 16.28 -25.27 6.96
C ASP A 124 14.84 -25.66 7.38
N LEU A 125 13.93 -24.69 7.48
CA LEU A 125 12.54 -24.88 7.88
C LEU A 125 11.86 -25.97 7.04
N LYS A 126 11.12 -26.88 7.68
CA LYS A 126 10.31 -27.88 6.96
C LYS A 126 9.09 -27.21 6.32
N PHE A 127 8.61 -27.76 5.22
CA PHE A 127 7.42 -27.29 4.50
C PHE A 127 7.46 -25.83 4.01
N LYS A 128 8.65 -25.29 3.69
CA LYS A 128 8.83 -23.89 3.21
C LYS A 128 7.84 -23.48 2.12
N LYS A 129 7.59 -24.34 1.14
CA LYS A 129 6.66 -24.04 0.02
C LYS A 129 5.23 -23.87 0.50
N PHE A 130 4.79 -24.75 1.39
CA PHE A 130 3.46 -24.66 1.98
C PHE A 130 3.31 -23.42 2.84
N ILE A 131 4.27 -23.16 3.74
CA ILE A 131 4.26 -21.98 4.62
C ILE A 131 4.27 -20.69 3.78
N SER A 132 5.07 -20.65 2.72
CA SER A 132 5.12 -19.50 1.79
C SER A 132 3.77 -19.25 1.11
N ALA A 133 3.12 -20.32 0.61
CA ALA A 133 1.82 -20.21 -0.05
C ALA A 133 0.73 -19.71 0.94
N VAL A 134 0.71 -20.30 2.13
CA VAL A 134 -0.21 -19.95 3.21
C VAL A 134 0.00 -18.52 3.68
N PHE A 135 1.25 -18.07 3.82
CA PHE A 135 1.57 -16.72 4.29
C PHE A 135 1.15 -15.61 3.31
N ILE A 136 1.02 -15.93 2.02
CA ILE A 136 0.55 -14.97 1.01
C ILE A 136 -0.98 -14.80 1.05
N PHE A 137 -1.70 -15.75 1.62
CA PHE A 137 -3.16 -15.80 1.59
C PHE A 137 -3.85 -14.53 2.17
N PRO A 138 -3.44 -13.94 3.30
CA PRO A 138 -4.04 -12.71 3.82
C PRO A 138 -4.04 -11.55 2.83
N TYR A 139 -3.06 -11.47 1.94
CA TYR A 139 -3.00 -10.44 0.91
C TYR A 139 -4.02 -10.64 -0.23
N VAL A 140 -4.33 -11.89 -0.53
CA VAL A 140 -5.32 -12.24 -1.56
C VAL A 140 -6.76 -12.02 -1.04
N MET A 141 -6.96 -12.11 0.26
CA MET A 141 -8.27 -11.85 0.87
C MET A 141 -8.64 -10.36 0.82
N PRO A 142 -9.91 -10.03 0.56
CA PRO A 142 -10.38 -8.65 0.72
C PRO A 142 -10.13 -8.13 2.15
N GLN A 143 -9.68 -6.90 2.29
CA GLN A 143 -9.35 -6.31 3.59
C GLN A 143 -10.52 -6.34 4.59
N TRP A 144 -11.73 -6.09 4.11
CA TRP A 144 -12.93 -6.10 4.96
C TRP A 144 -13.20 -7.48 5.57
N THR A 145 -12.87 -8.56 4.87
CA THR A 145 -13.03 -9.94 5.39
C THR A 145 -12.14 -10.16 6.61
N LEU A 146 -10.88 -9.72 6.57
CA LEU A 146 -9.97 -9.81 7.70
C LEU A 146 -10.44 -8.96 8.88
N ALA A 147 -10.99 -7.77 8.61
CA ALA A 147 -11.52 -6.90 9.64
C ALA A 147 -12.76 -7.49 10.32
N LEU A 148 -13.68 -8.07 9.54
CA LEU A 148 -14.85 -8.77 10.08
C LEU A 148 -14.46 -10.00 10.89
N PHE A 149 -13.46 -10.75 10.40
CA PHE A 149 -12.93 -11.91 11.12
C PHE A 149 -12.39 -11.52 12.48
N TRP A 150 -11.55 -10.46 12.53
CA TRP A 150 -11.03 -9.91 13.78
C TRP A 150 -12.16 -9.49 14.73
N ARG A 151 -13.12 -8.71 14.21
CA ARG A 151 -14.29 -8.27 14.97
C ARG A 151 -15.05 -9.46 15.56
N ASN A 152 -15.37 -10.45 14.74
CA ASN A 152 -16.17 -11.61 15.16
C ASN A 152 -15.47 -12.47 16.22
N ILE A 153 -14.14 -12.49 16.27
CA ILE A 153 -13.39 -13.19 17.31
C ILE A 153 -13.43 -12.41 18.63
N PHE A 154 -13.12 -11.11 18.57
CA PHE A 154 -12.76 -10.33 19.75
C PHE A 154 -13.92 -9.50 20.30
N VAL A 155 -15.00 -9.28 19.53
CA VAL A 155 -16.16 -8.53 20.03
C VAL A 155 -16.77 -9.27 21.22
N ASN A 156 -17.09 -8.53 22.27
CA ASN A 156 -17.75 -9.07 23.45
C ASN A 156 -19.28 -8.82 23.38
N THR A 157 -20.04 -9.52 24.22
CA THR A 157 -21.51 -9.46 24.25
C THR A 157 -22.06 -8.11 24.74
N GLU A 158 -21.25 -7.27 25.34
CA GLU A 158 -21.64 -5.91 25.79
C GLU A 158 -21.68 -4.93 24.65
N ILE A 159 -20.86 -5.14 23.59
CA ILE A 159 -20.74 -4.24 22.44
C ILE A 159 -21.67 -4.67 21.30
N ASP A 160 -21.80 -5.98 21.07
CA ASP A 160 -22.65 -6.51 19.99
C ASP A 160 -23.15 -7.91 20.41
N TRP A 161 -24.46 -8.13 20.37
CA TRP A 161 -25.11 -9.41 20.68
C TRP A 161 -24.88 -10.49 19.63
N ALA A 162 -24.20 -10.19 18.53
CA ALA A 162 -23.81 -11.17 17.52
C ALA A 162 -22.70 -12.08 18.06
N LEU A 163 -22.81 -13.36 17.80
CA LEU A 163 -21.92 -14.48 18.11
C LEU A 163 -20.43 -14.10 18.13
N ALA A 164 -19.95 -13.69 19.30
CA ALA A 164 -18.53 -13.39 19.52
C ALA A 164 -17.88 -14.59 20.20
N TYR A 165 -16.92 -15.23 19.54
CA TYR A 165 -16.21 -16.37 20.15
C TYR A 165 -15.58 -16.03 21.50
N MET A 166 -15.10 -14.77 21.66
CA MET A 166 -14.56 -14.30 22.93
C MET A 166 -15.64 -13.87 23.94
N GLY A 167 -16.87 -13.61 23.48
CA GLY A 167 -18.02 -13.45 24.38
C GLY A 167 -18.36 -14.73 25.12
N GLU A 168 -18.31 -15.89 24.44
CA GLU A 168 -18.45 -17.19 25.07
C GLU A 168 -17.26 -17.48 26.03
N PHE A 169 -16.03 -17.15 25.62
CA PHE A 169 -14.87 -17.29 26.48
C PHE A 169 -14.97 -16.40 27.73
N GLN A 170 -15.45 -15.17 27.61
CA GLN A 170 -15.70 -14.26 28.72
C GLN A 170 -16.80 -14.82 29.65
N ALA A 171 -17.87 -15.36 29.09
CA ALA A 171 -18.94 -16.00 29.87
C ALA A 171 -18.44 -17.21 30.69
N LEU A 172 -17.48 -17.97 30.12
CA LEU A 172 -16.91 -19.15 30.76
C LEU A 172 -15.80 -18.83 31.77
N THR A 173 -15.00 -17.81 31.49
CA THR A 173 -13.77 -17.53 32.30
C THR A 173 -13.88 -16.28 33.16
N GLY A 174 -14.84 -15.40 32.91
CA GLY A 174 -14.97 -14.09 33.54
C GLY A 174 -13.94 -13.04 33.03
N ILE A 175 -13.12 -13.40 32.03
CA ILE A 175 -12.07 -12.51 31.51
C ILE A 175 -12.63 -11.75 30.32
N ALA A 176 -12.88 -10.44 30.51
CA ALA A 176 -13.32 -9.55 29.42
C ALA A 176 -12.15 -9.17 28.50
N VAL A 177 -12.38 -9.20 27.17
CA VAL A 177 -11.46 -8.62 26.20
C VAL A 177 -11.58 -7.10 26.28
N PRO A 178 -10.48 -6.37 26.49
CA PRO A 178 -10.55 -4.91 26.58
C PRO A 178 -10.89 -4.27 25.22
N ASP A 179 -11.70 -3.21 25.24
CA ASP A 179 -12.23 -2.54 24.03
C ASP A 179 -11.14 -2.13 23.02
N TRP A 180 -9.97 -1.70 23.52
CA TRP A 180 -8.85 -1.30 22.66
C TRP A 180 -8.26 -2.45 21.82
N MET A 181 -8.54 -3.73 22.19
CA MET A 181 -8.19 -4.88 21.36
C MET A 181 -9.22 -5.14 20.26
N VAL A 182 -10.47 -4.73 20.48
CA VAL A 182 -11.56 -4.97 19.53
C VAL A 182 -11.62 -3.86 18.49
N PHE A 183 -11.55 -2.61 18.93
CA PHE A 183 -11.72 -1.42 18.09
C PHE A 183 -10.60 -0.40 18.29
N GLY A 184 -10.41 0.47 17.30
CA GLY A 184 -9.49 1.60 17.35
C GLY A 184 -8.15 1.35 16.72
N MET A 185 -7.12 2.06 17.20
CA MET A 185 -5.80 2.12 16.57
C MET A 185 -5.11 0.78 16.43
N PHE A 186 -5.11 -0.01 17.50
CA PHE A 186 -4.35 -1.27 17.54
C PHE A 186 -4.88 -2.31 16.56
N PRO A 187 -6.18 -2.71 16.59
CA PRO A 187 -6.69 -3.73 15.69
C PRO A 187 -6.65 -3.28 14.22
N ILE A 188 -6.91 -2.00 13.93
CA ILE A 188 -6.78 -1.47 12.56
C ILE A 188 -5.35 -1.66 12.06
N ALA A 189 -4.37 -1.23 12.84
CA ALA A 189 -2.95 -1.33 12.47
C ALA A 189 -2.46 -2.77 12.37
N PHE A 190 -2.91 -3.64 13.28
CA PHE A 190 -2.56 -5.06 13.30
C PHE A 190 -3.12 -5.79 12.08
N VAL A 191 -4.40 -5.62 11.78
CA VAL A 191 -5.07 -6.26 10.63
C VAL A 191 -4.47 -5.76 9.31
N LEU A 192 -4.22 -4.45 9.16
CA LEU A 192 -3.53 -3.90 7.99
C LEU A 192 -2.09 -4.42 7.89
N GLY A 193 -1.38 -4.48 9.00
CA GLY A 193 -0.02 -5.02 9.06
C GLY A 193 0.03 -6.49 8.64
N LEU A 194 -0.92 -7.30 9.09
CA LEU A 194 -1.03 -8.70 8.70
C LEU A 194 -1.39 -8.86 7.21
N HIS A 195 -2.33 -8.04 6.72
CA HIS A 195 -2.72 -8.01 5.30
C HIS A 195 -1.55 -7.65 4.39
N TYR A 196 -0.69 -6.68 4.78
CA TYR A 196 0.45 -6.25 3.99
C TYR A 196 1.76 -7.00 4.31
N ALA A 197 1.80 -7.88 5.32
CA ALA A 197 2.98 -8.68 5.64
C ALA A 197 3.51 -9.50 4.46
N PRO A 198 2.69 -10.08 3.56
CA PRO A 198 3.16 -10.75 2.36
C PRO A 198 3.97 -9.85 1.41
N PHE A 199 3.69 -8.56 1.35
CA PHE A 199 4.52 -7.62 0.59
C PHE A 199 5.94 -7.53 1.15
N ALA A 200 6.06 -7.35 2.47
CA ALA A 200 7.35 -7.35 3.14
C ALA A 200 8.08 -8.68 2.92
N TYR A 201 7.37 -9.81 3.03
CA TYR A 201 7.90 -11.13 2.77
C TYR A 201 8.47 -11.28 1.35
N ILE A 202 7.74 -10.85 0.33
CA ILE A 202 8.17 -10.98 -1.07
C ILE A 202 9.39 -10.08 -1.35
N LEU A 203 9.34 -8.82 -0.93
CA LEU A 203 10.39 -7.84 -1.21
C LEU A 203 11.68 -8.18 -0.46
N LEU A 204 11.60 -8.44 0.84
CA LEU A 204 12.76 -8.79 1.65
C LEU A 204 13.30 -10.17 1.30
N GLY A 205 12.42 -11.14 1.07
CA GLY A 205 12.78 -12.50 0.65
C GLY A 205 13.46 -12.53 -0.71
N GLY A 206 13.07 -11.64 -1.63
CA GLY A 206 13.74 -11.47 -2.93
C GLY A 206 15.19 -11.02 -2.78
N VAL A 207 15.45 -10.03 -1.92
CA VAL A 207 16.81 -9.55 -1.64
C VAL A 207 17.61 -10.60 -0.89
N LEU A 208 17.04 -11.22 0.15
CA LEU A 208 17.70 -12.27 0.94
C LEU A 208 18.15 -13.46 0.07
N ARG A 209 17.35 -13.87 -0.91
CA ARG A 209 17.71 -14.97 -1.83
C ARG A 209 18.89 -14.63 -2.75
N ASN A 210 18.99 -13.36 -3.16
CA ASN A 210 20.00 -12.89 -4.09
C ASN A 210 21.26 -12.33 -3.39
N MET A 211 21.26 -12.29 -2.06
CA MET A 211 22.36 -11.78 -1.26
C MET A 211 23.48 -12.83 -1.19
N ASP A 212 24.72 -12.43 -1.47
CA ASP A 212 25.88 -13.29 -1.40
C ASP A 212 26.10 -13.80 0.05
N SER A 213 26.15 -15.12 0.21
CA SER A 213 26.41 -15.77 1.50
C SER A 213 27.86 -15.61 1.96
N ASN A 214 28.79 -15.36 1.04
CA ASN A 214 30.22 -15.26 1.35
C ASN A 214 30.53 -14.20 2.42
N LEU A 215 29.74 -13.10 2.45
CA LEU A 215 29.89 -12.06 3.48
C LEU A 215 29.49 -12.54 4.88
N GLU A 216 28.43 -13.36 4.96
CA GLU A 216 28.01 -13.97 6.22
C GLU A 216 28.98 -15.06 6.67
N GLU A 217 29.49 -15.87 5.73
CA GLU A 217 30.48 -16.94 5.97
C GLU A 217 31.81 -16.37 6.43
N ALA A 218 32.32 -15.32 5.78
CA ALA A 218 33.54 -14.62 6.21
C ALA A 218 33.41 -14.10 7.64
N ALA A 219 32.24 -13.57 8.04
CA ALA A 219 31.99 -13.12 9.38
C ALA A 219 31.95 -14.28 10.40
N VAL A 220 31.45 -15.44 9.99
CA VAL A 220 31.46 -16.67 10.82
C VAL A 220 32.88 -17.18 11.04
N ILE A 221 33.72 -17.18 9.98
CA ILE A 221 35.15 -17.57 10.06
C ILE A 221 35.91 -16.66 11.05
N LEU A 222 35.57 -15.38 11.10
CA LEU A 222 36.11 -14.41 12.06
C LEU A 222 35.52 -14.53 13.47
N ASN A 223 34.80 -15.60 13.78
CA ASN A 223 34.13 -15.83 15.07
C ASN A 223 33.18 -14.70 15.50
N ILE A 224 32.59 -13.94 14.57
CA ILE A 224 31.61 -12.91 14.87
C ILE A 224 30.27 -13.59 15.23
N PRO A 225 29.67 -13.30 16.38
CA PRO A 225 28.40 -13.93 16.78
C PRO A 225 27.28 -13.63 15.79
N LYS A 226 26.43 -14.61 15.49
CA LYS A 226 25.38 -14.58 14.47
C LYS A 226 24.45 -13.35 14.55
N TRP A 227 24.11 -12.89 15.76
CA TRP A 227 23.30 -11.71 15.97
C TRP A 227 24.00 -10.43 15.50
N LYS A 228 25.34 -10.31 15.68
CA LYS A 228 26.12 -9.18 15.16
C LYS A 228 26.18 -9.20 13.64
N VAL A 229 26.31 -10.39 13.02
CA VAL A 229 26.24 -10.53 11.55
C VAL A 229 24.88 -10.08 11.03
N PHE A 230 23.80 -10.51 11.69
CA PHE A 230 22.45 -10.11 11.31
C PHE A 230 22.27 -8.57 11.33
N PHE A 231 22.64 -7.90 12.43
CA PHE A 231 22.45 -6.45 12.55
C PHE A 231 23.49 -5.62 11.77
N LYS A 232 24.73 -6.11 11.62
CA LYS A 232 25.82 -5.35 10.98
C LYS A 232 26.01 -5.65 9.50
N VAL A 233 25.52 -6.78 8.99
CA VAL A 233 25.66 -7.18 7.60
C VAL A 233 24.29 -7.36 6.93
N THR A 234 23.45 -8.24 7.46
CA THR A 234 22.17 -8.61 6.82
C THR A 234 21.20 -7.43 6.78
N ILE A 235 20.94 -6.77 7.91
CA ILE A 235 20.00 -5.61 7.98
C ILE A 235 20.46 -4.44 7.11
N PRO A 236 21.71 -3.97 7.13
CA PRO A 236 22.18 -2.90 6.23
C PRO A 236 22.00 -3.23 4.75
N MET A 237 22.23 -4.48 4.34
CA MET A 237 22.00 -4.91 2.96
C MET A 237 20.52 -4.93 2.58
N LEU A 238 19.63 -5.21 3.54
CA LEU A 238 18.17 -5.15 3.37
C LEU A 238 17.61 -3.73 3.41
N LYS A 239 18.36 -2.74 3.89
CA LYS A 239 17.89 -1.36 4.08
C LYS A 239 17.11 -0.79 2.89
N PRO A 240 17.55 -0.93 1.61
CA PRO A 240 16.78 -0.43 0.48
C PRO A 240 15.44 -1.14 0.28
N ALA A 241 15.36 -2.46 0.56
CA ALA A 241 14.12 -3.21 0.47
C ALA A 241 13.17 -2.87 1.63
N ILE A 242 13.71 -2.70 2.84
CA ILE A 242 12.95 -2.26 4.02
C ILE A 242 12.33 -0.89 3.75
N LEU A 243 13.10 0.08 3.26
CA LEU A 243 12.59 1.42 2.94
C LEU A 243 11.48 1.38 1.87
N SER A 244 11.68 0.61 0.79
CA SER A 244 10.63 0.45 -0.23
C SER A 244 9.37 -0.22 0.34
N THR A 245 9.53 -1.21 1.20
CA THR A 245 8.41 -1.88 1.88
C THR A 245 7.66 -0.89 2.77
N ILE A 246 8.37 -0.09 3.57
CA ILE A 246 7.76 0.94 4.42
C ILE A 246 6.94 1.90 3.57
N LEU A 247 7.50 2.44 2.49
CA LEU A 247 6.81 3.41 1.65
C LEU A 247 5.54 2.83 1.01
N LEU A 248 5.62 1.58 0.50
CA LEU A 248 4.47 0.91 -0.10
C LEU A 248 3.39 0.59 0.93
N VAL A 249 3.75 -0.01 2.06
CA VAL A 249 2.80 -0.37 3.13
C VAL A 249 2.19 0.88 3.75
N PHE A 250 3.01 1.91 4.00
CA PHE A 250 2.54 3.18 4.56
C PHE A 250 1.50 3.84 3.65
N SER A 251 1.80 3.97 2.35
CA SER A 251 0.88 4.55 1.37
C SER A 251 -0.42 3.76 1.29
N SER A 252 -0.33 2.43 1.26
CA SER A 252 -1.49 1.54 1.18
C SER A 252 -2.35 1.57 2.45
N ALA A 253 -1.71 1.60 3.63
CA ALA A 253 -2.40 1.70 4.91
C ALA A 253 -3.07 3.07 5.10
N LEU A 254 -2.40 4.15 4.69
CA LEU A 254 -2.94 5.51 4.76
C LEU A 254 -4.20 5.68 3.91
N SER A 255 -4.24 5.01 2.75
CA SER A 255 -5.38 5.04 1.82
C SER A 255 -6.45 3.98 2.12
N SER A 256 -6.22 3.10 3.11
CA SER A 256 -7.17 2.04 3.43
C SER A 256 -8.47 2.61 4.01
N TYR A 257 -9.58 2.06 3.54
CA TYR A 257 -10.93 2.42 4.00
C TYR A 257 -11.63 1.26 4.70
N ALA A 258 -11.56 0.06 4.13
CA ALA A 258 -12.37 -1.08 4.54
C ALA A 258 -12.11 -1.55 6.00
N VAL A 259 -10.86 -1.61 6.43
CA VAL A 259 -10.51 -1.99 7.79
C VAL A 259 -10.88 -0.88 8.79
N PRO A 260 -10.53 0.41 8.54
CA PRO A 260 -10.93 1.50 9.43
C PRO A 260 -12.44 1.67 9.60
N VAL A 261 -13.24 1.49 8.55
CA VAL A 261 -14.70 1.60 8.69
C VAL A 261 -15.27 0.50 9.58
N THR A 262 -14.71 -0.70 9.52
CA THR A 262 -15.18 -1.86 10.30
C THR A 262 -14.73 -1.80 11.77
N LEU A 263 -13.47 -1.41 12.00
CA LEU A 263 -12.83 -1.48 13.32
C LEU A 263 -12.63 -0.10 13.99
N GLY A 264 -12.93 0.98 13.30
CA GLY A 264 -12.78 2.34 13.84
C GLY A 264 -14.12 3.05 14.05
N ASN A 265 -15.00 3.06 13.04
CA ASN A 265 -16.24 3.81 13.07
C ASN A 265 -17.15 3.47 14.26
N PRO A 266 -17.28 2.21 14.72
CA PRO A 266 -18.13 1.88 15.86
C PRO A 266 -17.76 2.64 17.15
N THR A 267 -16.51 3.04 17.32
CA THR A 267 -16.02 3.79 18.47
C THR A 267 -15.66 5.25 18.13
N ASN A 268 -16.17 5.80 17.03
CA ASN A 268 -15.83 7.14 16.54
C ASN A 268 -14.31 7.37 16.34
N TYR A 269 -13.58 6.29 16.07
CA TYR A 269 -12.17 6.36 15.75
C TYR A 269 -12.00 6.52 14.25
N TYR A 270 -12.30 7.73 13.75
CA TYR A 270 -12.19 8.04 12.33
C TYR A 270 -10.74 8.25 11.91
N LEU A 271 -10.37 7.63 10.79
CA LEU A 271 -9.17 7.95 10.02
C LEU A 271 -9.54 8.93 8.91
N ILE A 272 -8.52 9.51 8.26
CA ILE A 272 -8.77 10.52 7.22
C ILE A 272 -9.63 9.98 6.06
N SER A 273 -9.45 8.71 5.68
CA SER A 273 -10.23 8.05 4.63
C SER A 273 -11.70 7.84 5.01
N THR A 274 -12.00 7.45 6.24
CA THR A 274 -13.37 7.26 6.73
C THR A 274 -14.03 8.58 7.07
N GLN A 275 -13.29 9.55 7.57
CA GLN A 275 -13.79 10.90 7.83
C GLN A 275 -14.17 11.62 6.54
N MET A 276 -13.30 11.54 5.53
CA MET A 276 -13.52 12.10 4.21
C MET A 276 -14.78 11.51 3.56
N GLU A 277 -14.95 10.19 3.59
CA GLU A 277 -16.11 9.52 3.02
C GLU A 277 -17.40 9.93 3.75
N TRP A 278 -17.38 9.98 5.08
CA TRP A 278 -18.50 10.45 5.89
C TRP A 278 -18.89 11.88 5.53
N MET A 279 -17.93 12.78 5.29
CA MET A 279 -18.19 14.16 4.90
C MET A 279 -18.74 14.30 3.48
N ILE A 280 -18.21 13.53 2.53
CA ILE A 280 -18.64 13.60 1.12
C ILE A 280 -20.06 13.02 0.94
N ASN A 281 -20.36 11.92 1.62
CA ASN A 281 -21.65 11.23 1.52
C ASN A 281 -22.66 11.66 2.59
N GLY A 282 -22.26 12.51 3.53
CA GLY A 282 -23.14 13.13 4.50
C GLY A 282 -24.13 14.08 3.84
N HIS A 283 -25.29 14.26 4.49
CA HIS A 283 -26.38 15.10 3.95
C HIS A 283 -26.12 16.62 4.10
N ASP A 284 -24.97 17.01 4.64
CA ASP A 284 -24.59 18.40 4.82
C ASP A 284 -23.63 18.87 3.72
N ALA A 285 -24.18 19.62 2.77
CA ALA A 285 -23.40 20.16 1.64
C ALA A 285 -22.27 21.10 2.08
N GLY A 286 -22.40 21.75 3.24
CA GLY A 286 -21.36 22.63 3.78
C GLY A 286 -20.09 21.88 4.19
N ILE A 287 -20.19 20.59 4.51
CA ILE A 287 -19.06 19.76 4.95
C ILE A 287 -18.47 18.94 3.79
N ALA A 288 -19.24 18.66 2.74
CA ALA A 288 -18.79 17.86 1.60
C ALA A 288 -17.57 18.47 0.88
N GLY A 289 -17.51 19.81 0.80
CA GLY A 289 -16.36 20.52 0.25
C GLY A 289 -15.07 20.25 1.02
N MET A 290 -15.13 20.21 2.34
CA MET A 290 -13.98 19.83 3.20
C MET A 290 -13.54 18.39 2.94
N GLY A 291 -14.46 17.45 2.77
CA GLY A 291 -14.15 16.06 2.41
C GLY A 291 -13.38 15.96 1.08
N ASN A 292 -13.76 16.77 0.09
CA ASN A 292 -13.04 16.85 -1.18
C ASN A 292 -11.62 17.42 -1.01
N VAL A 293 -11.43 18.44 -0.16
CA VAL A 293 -10.09 18.96 0.18
C VAL A 293 -9.23 17.86 0.82
N MET A 294 -9.80 17.08 1.75
CA MET A 294 -9.09 15.94 2.37
C MET A 294 -8.68 14.89 1.33
N SER A 295 -9.50 14.64 0.30
CA SER A 295 -9.15 13.76 -0.82
C SER A 295 -7.91 14.26 -1.56
N VAL A 296 -7.84 15.57 -1.84
CA VAL A 296 -6.67 16.19 -2.49
C VAL A 296 -5.43 16.07 -1.61
N VAL A 297 -5.54 16.25 -0.30
CA VAL A 297 -4.41 16.05 0.63
C VAL A 297 -3.90 14.61 0.56
N LEU A 298 -4.78 13.61 0.55
CA LEU A 298 -4.36 12.21 0.41
C LEU A 298 -3.68 11.94 -0.92
N ILE A 299 -4.19 12.50 -2.02
CA ILE A 299 -3.55 12.40 -3.35
C ILE A 299 -2.15 12.99 -3.31
N VAL A 300 -1.99 14.19 -2.75
CA VAL A 300 -0.68 14.86 -2.63
C VAL A 300 0.30 14.03 -1.81
N ILE A 301 -0.13 13.52 -0.65
CA ILE A 301 0.71 12.66 0.19
C ILE A 301 1.10 11.39 -0.59
N GLY A 302 0.15 10.74 -1.28
CA GLY A 302 0.41 9.56 -2.11
C GLY A 302 1.43 9.81 -3.21
N VAL A 303 1.29 10.92 -3.94
CA VAL A 303 2.24 11.34 -4.99
C VAL A 303 3.63 11.60 -4.40
N LEU A 304 3.73 12.29 -3.27
CA LEU A 304 5.01 12.54 -2.59
C LEU A 304 5.69 11.23 -2.19
N ILE A 305 4.96 10.27 -1.63
CA ILE A 305 5.49 8.96 -1.26
C ILE A 305 5.99 8.20 -2.50
N LEU A 306 5.24 8.22 -3.61
CA LEU A 306 5.65 7.59 -4.86
C LEU A 306 6.91 8.24 -5.44
N LEU A 307 7.02 9.55 -5.41
CA LEU A 307 8.22 10.27 -5.85
C LEU A 307 9.43 9.89 -4.98
N ILE A 308 9.29 9.87 -3.65
CA ILE A 308 10.35 9.43 -2.75
C ILE A 308 10.78 8.00 -3.07
N ASN A 309 9.83 7.09 -3.29
CA ASN A 309 10.13 5.71 -3.67
C ASN A 309 10.87 5.62 -5.00
N GLN A 310 10.48 6.41 -5.99
CA GLN A 310 11.13 6.44 -7.31
C GLN A 310 12.58 6.94 -7.22
N PHE A 311 12.85 8.00 -6.45
CA PHE A 311 14.20 8.48 -6.21
C PHE A 311 15.09 7.44 -5.53
N GLN A 312 14.56 6.73 -4.52
CA GLN A 312 15.30 5.66 -3.85
C GLN A 312 15.57 4.46 -4.77
N THR A 313 14.61 4.12 -5.65
CA THR A 313 14.75 2.99 -6.58
C THR A 313 15.65 3.34 -7.77
N GLY A 314 15.63 4.59 -8.23
CA GLY A 314 16.51 5.09 -9.30
C GLY A 314 17.99 4.98 -8.95
N SER A 315 18.35 5.21 -7.71
CA SER A 315 19.73 5.04 -7.20
C SER A 315 20.20 3.57 -7.19
N ARG A 316 19.29 2.59 -7.27
CA ARG A 316 19.62 1.15 -7.28
C ARG A 316 20.32 0.66 -8.56
N LYS A 317 20.16 1.33 -9.70
CA LYS A 317 20.84 0.96 -10.95
C LYS A 317 22.35 1.02 -10.85
N GLN A 318 22.91 1.69 -9.83
CA GLN A 318 24.34 1.76 -9.58
C GLN A 318 24.90 0.62 -8.70
N PHE A 319 24.03 -0.19 -8.09
CA PHE A 319 24.42 -1.32 -7.23
C PHE A 319 24.19 -2.69 -7.87
N THR A 320 24.09 -2.79 -9.21
CA THR A 320 24.27 -4.07 -9.88
C THR A 320 25.72 -4.46 -9.72
N THR A 321 25.97 -5.22 -8.67
CA THR A 321 27.25 -5.85 -8.41
C THR A 321 27.71 -6.63 -9.64
N VAL A 322 28.97 -6.46 -9.96
CA VAL A 322 29.73 -7.38 -10.81
C VAL A 322 29.37 -8.81 -10.40
N SER A 323 28.72 -9.55 -11.27
CA SER A 323 28.23 -10.88 -10.99
C SER A 323 29.40 -11.86 -10.88
N GLY A 324 29.89 -12.05 -9.65
CA GLY A 324 30.46 -13.33 -9.28
C GLY A 324 29.31 -14.34 -9.18
N LYS A 325 29.50 -15.59 -9.62
CA LYS A 325 28.56 -16.70 -9.44
C LYS A 325 27.99 -16.63 -8.01
N SER A 326 26.69 -16.35 -7.86
CA SER A 326 26.02 -16.32 -6.55
C SER A 326 26.13 -17.71 -5.94
N GLY A 327 26.96 -17.87 -4.91
CA GLY A 327 26.94 -19.04 -4.07
C GLY A 327 25.53 -19.22 -3.51
N GLN A 328 24.98 -20.43 -3.60
CA GLN A 328 23.69 -20.73 -2.96
C GLN A 328 23.82 -20.44 -1.47
N ALA A 329 22.90 -19.63 -0.95
CA ALA A 329 22.89 -19.27 0.46
C ALA A 329 22.79 -20.54 1.34
N GLU A 330 23.79 -20.75 2.18
CA GLU A 330 23.79 -21.86 3.11
C GLU A 330 22.64 -21.66 4.14
N THR A 331 21.80 -22.66 4.27
CA THR A 331 20.65 -22.60 5.20
C THR A 331 21.10 -22.97 6.60
N LYS A 332 20.87 -22.09 7.56
CA LYS A 332 21.18 -22.34 8.98
C LYS A 332 20.24 -23.40 9.56
N THR A 333 20.83 -24.35 10.31
CA THR A 333 20.03 -25.40 10.95
C THR A 333 19.26 -24.85 12.14
N LEU A 334 17.96 -25.02 12.12
CA LEU A 334 17.11 -24.85 13.30
C LEU A 334 17.08 -26.16 14.09
N GLY A 335 17.27 -26.12 15.41
CA GLY A 335 17.09 -27.30 16.24
C GLY A 335 15.69 -27.91 16.06
N LYS A 336 15.54 -29.23 16.32
CA LYS A 336 14.27 -29.94 16.12
C LYS A 336 13.06 -29.22 16.73
N VAL A 337 13.18 -28.70 17.94
CA VAL A 337 12.12 -27.96 18.64
C VAL A 337 11.84 -26.62 17.94
N GLY A 338 12.90 -25.88 17.55
CA GLY A 338 12.73 -24.60 16.84
C GLY A 338 12.01 -24.76 15.51
N LYS A 339 12.27 -25.83 14.75
CA LYS A 339 11.56 -26.13 13.48
C LYS A 339 10.06 -26.33 13.69
N TRP A 340 9.68 -27.08 14.72
CA TRP A 340 8.27 -27.36 15.03
C TRP A 340 7.56 -26.12 15.58
N VAL A 341 8.15 -25.43 16.54
CA VAL A 341 7.56 -24.23 17.14
C VAL A 341 7.32 -23.15 16.10
N VAL A 342 8.31 -22.86 15.24
CA VAL A 342 8.18 -21.84 14.20
C VAL A 342 7.14 -22.26 13.15
N SER A 343 7.11 -23.55 12.76
CA SER A 343 6.10 -24.03 11.80
C SER A 343 4.69 -23.96 12.38
N ILE A 344 4.51 -24.31 13.65
CA ILE A 344 3.20 -24.23 14.34
C ILE A 344 2.76 -22.76 14.48
N ILE A 345 3.66 -21.85 14.87
CA ILE A 345 3.33 -20.42 15.00
C ILE A 345 2.91 -19.83 13.64
N LEU A 346 3.65 -20.14 12.57
CA LEU A 346 3.32 -19.65 11.23
C LEU A 346 2.00 -20.23 10.68
N VAL A 347 1.68 -21.50 11.02
CA VAL A 347 0.41 -22.12 10.66
C VAL A 347 -0.73 -21.65 11.55
N ALA A 348 -0.49 -21.42 12.83
CA ALA A 348 -1.50 -20.89 13.76
C ALA A 348 -1.89 -19.45 13.45
N LEU A 349 -0.91 -18.58 13.10
CA LEU A 349 -1.17 -17.23 12.60
C LEU A 349 -2.05 -17.25 11.33
N HIS A 350 -2.01 -18.33 10.59
CA HIS A 350 -2.85 -18.52 9.42
C HIS A 350 -4.24 -19.10 9.76
N ARG A 351 -4.34 -20.03 10.71
CA ARG A 351 -5.61 -20.66 11.10
C ARG A 351 -6.54 -19.69 11.83
N SER A 352 -5.98 -18.64 12.44
CA SER A 352 -6.75 -17.54 13.02
C SER A 352 -7.26 -16.55 11.97
N GLY A 353 -7.02 -16.77 10.68
CA GLY A 353 -7.45 -15.94 9.54
C GLY A 353 -8.35 -16.66 8.51
N GLY A 354 -8.80 -17.87 8.78
CA GLY A 354 -9.68 -18.63 7.88
C GLY A 354 -11.02 -18.99 8.49
#